data_c99a4a085ffb2de7b5360a2952ccad1b
#
_entry.id   c99a4a085ffb2de7b5360a2952ccad1b
#
_cell.length_a   1.000
_cell.length_b   1.000
_cell.length_c   1.000
_cell.angle_alpha   90.00
_cell.angle_beta   90.00
_cell.angle_gamma   90.00
#
_symmetry.space_group_name_H-M   'P 1'
#
loop_
_entity.id
_entity.type
_entity.pdbx_description
1 polymer ?
#
loop_
_entity_poly.entity_id
_entity_poly.type
_entity_poly.pdbx_seq_one_letter_code
_entity_poly.pdbx_strand_id
1 'polypeptide(L)'
;LSRISSISGQLNIVAGANPALTAAGRSQLLHRAVEQFDAKDKFEFMLLDSSGQPLITSSGALICYDEAPADFTQALSSASGQGEMIYTDSGGHRVMAITVLVPYACEDAAAMRMLTSLSLVDEALTRQVLLALGVGALILVFTIWSGLFFVGSIVKPVHQIEEAATAIARGDLSVRLPDTPYDDEIGRLCQRINEMAGELSKTERMQNEFISSVSHELRTPLTSIRGWVETIAAIRDPE
;
A
#
# COMPACT_ATOMS: atom_id res chain seq x y z
N LEU A 1 -26.49 3.54 14.66
CA LEU A 1 -27.02 3.04 15.94
C LEU A 1 -27.63 4.17 16.79
N SER A 2 -26.91 5.26 17.10
CA SER A 2 -27.40 6.31 18.00
C SER A 2 -28.68 7.01 17.53
N ARG A 3 -28.90 7.20 16.23
CA ARG A 3 -30.15 7.80 15.72
C ARG A 3 -31.34 6.86 15.80
N ILE A 4 -31.15 5.58 15.58
CA ILE A 4 -32.21 4.56 15.61
C ILE A 4 -32.68 4.37 17.05
N SER A 5 -31.76 4.24 18.00
CA SER A 5 -32.09 4.19 19.43
C SER A 5 -32.71 5.51 19.94
N SER A 6 -32.34 6.65 19.38
CA SER A 6 -32.94 7.95 19.69
C SER A 6 -34.38 8.07 19.21
N ILE A 7 -34.67 7.62 17.97
CA ILE A 7 -36.04 7.65 17.42
C ILE A 7 -36.96 6.69 18.17
N SER A 8 -36.49 5.47 18.42
CA SER A 8 -37.18 4.49 19.25
C SER A 8 -37.38 4.98 20.68
N GLY A 9 -36.37 5.62 21.27
CA GLY A 9 -36.45 6.22 22.60
C GLY A 9 -37.43 7.38 22.65
N GLN A 10 -37.46 8.26 21.65
CA GLN A 10 -38.43 9.38 21.56
C GLN A 10 -39.88 8.87 21.43
N LEU A 11 -40.12 7.86 20.59
CA LEU A 11 -41.42 7.22 20.44
C LEU A 11 -41.87 6.53 21.72
N ASN A 12 -40.97 5.84 22.42
CA ASN A 12 -41.24 5.25 23.72
C ASN A 12 -41.53 6.30 24.79
N ILE A 13 -40.85 7.44 24.80
CA ILE A 13 -41.12 8.55 25.72
C ILE A 13 -42.49 9.14 25.42
N VAL A 14 -42.83 9.37 24.15
CA VAL A 14 -44.14 9.96 23.77
C VAL A 14 -45.31 9.00 24.11
N ALA A 15 -45.12 7.68 23.84
CA ALA A 15 -46.14 6.68 24.19
C ALA A 15 -46.27 6.45 25.71
N GLY A 16 -45.13 6.55 26.44
CA GLY A 16 -45.07 6.34 27.88
C GLY A 16 -45.38 7.56 28.74
N ALA A 17 -45.19 8.75 28.20
CA ALA A 17 -45.39 10.03 28.94
C ALA A 17 -46.88 10.34 29.23
N ASN A 18 -47.81 9.58 28.69
CA ASN A 18 -49.25 9.85 28.85
C ASN A 18 -49.99 8.67 29.50
N PRO A 19 -49.95 8.55 30.83
CA PRO A 19 -50.57 7.45 31.54
C PRO A 19 -52.11 7.38 31.40
N ALA A 20 -52.74 8.43 30.89
CA ALA A 20 -54.19 8.48 30.64
C ALA A 20 -54.61 7.83 29.31
N LEU A 21 -53.69 7.42 28.44
CA LEU A 21 -54.00 6.77 27.18
C LEU A 21 -54.36 5.31 27.37
N THR A 22 -55.44 4.88 26.75
CA THR A 22 -55.81 3.49 26.64
C THR A 22 -54.86 2.72 25.74
N ALA A 23 -54.84 1.35 25.82
CA ALA A 23 -54.02 0.53 24.92
C ALA A 23 -54.28 0.81 23.44
N ALA A 24 -55.54 1.00 23.05
CA ALA A 24 -55.98 1.38 21.72
C ALA A 24 -55.44 2.76 21.32
N GLY A 25 -55.47 3.75 22.24
CA GLY A 25 -54.95 5.08 21.98
C GLY A 25 -53.42 5.10 21.76
N ARG A 26 -52.65 4.24 22.45
CA ARG A 26 -51.22 4.07 22.24
C ARG A 26 -50.93 3.43 20.89
N SER A 27 -51.69 2.38 20.54
CA SER A 27 -51.57 1.74 19.22
C SER A 27 -51.81 2.73 18.08
N GLN A 28 -52.86 3.54 18.15
CA GLN A 28 -53.13 4.59 17.15
C GLN A 28 -51.98 5.60 17.03
N LEU A 29 -51.33 6.01 18.11
CA LEU A 29 -50.18 6.92 18.06
C LEU A 29 -49.02 6.30 17.37
N LEU A 30 -48.70 5.01 17.64
CA LEU A 30 -47.62 4.29 16.95
C LEU A 30 -47.93 4.11 15.47
N HIS A 31 -49.15 3.76 15.08
CA HIS A 31 -49.56 3.68 13.68
C HIS A 31 -49.37 5.04 12.95
N ARG A 32 -49.78 6.14 13.52
CA ARG A 32 -49.56 7.47 12.94
C ARG A 32 -48.07 7.84 12.85
N ALA A 33 -47.26 7.43 13.83
CA ALA A 33 -45.82 7.67 13.81
C ALA A 33 -45.12 6.93 12.66
N VAL A 34 -45.60 5.72 12.35
CA VAL A 34 -45.08 4.95 11.18
C VAL A 34 -45.53 5.57 9.86
N GLU A 35 -46.83 5.96 9.75
CA GLU A 35 -47.36 6.57 8.54
C GLU A 35 -46.71 7.92 8.22
N GLN A 36 -46.42 8.73 9.26
CA GLN A 36 -45.81 10.06 9.15
C GLN A 36 -44.29 10.06 9.21
N PHE A 37 -43.68 8.87 9.18
CA PHE A 37 -42.22 8.75 9.20
C PHE A 37 -41.60 9.41 7.95
N ASP A 38 -40.77 10.42 8.13
CA ASP A 38 -40.32 11.32 7.07
C ASP A 38 -39.05 10.81 6.34
N ALA A 39 -38.30 9.87 6.94
CA ALA A 39 -37.03 9.36 6.38
C ALA A 39 -37.21 8.03 5.62
N LYS A 40 -38.30 7.86 4.87
CA LYS A 40 -38.67 6.64 4.13
C LYS A 40 -37.68 6.27 3.01
N ASP A 41 -36.94 7.25 2.54
CA ASP A 41 -35.88 7.06 1.53
C ASP A 41 -34.65 6.33 2.07
N LYS A 42 -34.43 6.35 3.39
CA LYS A 42 -33.24 5.76 4.05
C LYS A 42 -33.58 4.59 4.98
N PHE A 43 -34.77 4.65 5.56
CA PHE A 43 -35.20 3.69 6.56
C PHE A 43 -36.61 3.22 6.25
N GLU A 44 -36.81 1.91 6.37
CA GLU A 44 -38.16 1.37 6.44
C GLU A 44 -38.51 1.11 7.90
N PHE A 45 -39.59 1.75 8.35
CA PHE A 45 -40.06 1.63 9.72
C PHE A 45 -41.37 0.85 9.74
N MET A 46 -41.51 -0.14 10.66
CA MET A 46 -42.67 -0.99 10.75
C MET A 46 -43.04 -1.32 12.21
N LEU A 47 -44.29 -1.60 12.45
CA LEU A 47 -44.78 -2.21 13.67
C LEU A 47 -44.99 -3.69 13.47
N LEU A 48 -44.59 -4.45 14.46
CA LEU A 48 -44.78 -5.90 14.50
C LEU A 48 -45.76 -6.28 15.60
N ASP A 49 -46.55 -7.33 15.35
CA ASP A 49 -47.39 -7.96 16.32
C ASP A 49 -46.63 -8.90 17.28
N SER A 50 -47.31 -9.57 18.17
CA SER A 50 -46.71 -10.52 19.12
C SER A 50 -46.13 -11.78 18.46
N SER A 51 -46.49 -12.07 17.22
CA SER A 51 -45.95 -13.16 16.42
C SER A 51 -44.76 -12.73 15.53
N GLY A 52 -44.39 -11.43 15.54
CA GLY A 52 -43.34 -10.85 14.70
C GLY A 52 -43.80 -10.53 13.29
N GLN A 53 -45.12 -10.55 13.01
CA GLN A 53 -45.67 -10.18 11.70
C GLN A 53 -45.86 -8.65 11.61
N PRO A 54 -45.63 -8.06 10.45
CA PRO A 54 -45.81 -6.62 10.28
C PRO A 54 -47.30 -6.22 10.22
N LEU A 55 -47.68 -5.31 11.10
CA LEU A 55 -49.00 -4.70 11.13
C LEU A 55 -49.10 -3.51 10.13
N ILE A 56 -48.12 -2.70 10.12
CA ILE A 56 -47.99 -1.52 9.24
C ILE A 56 -46.54 -1.23 8.94
N THR A 57 -46.29 -0.73 7.74
CA THR A 57 -44.96 -0.30 7.29
C THR A 57 -45.01 1.16 6.77
N SER A 58 -43.90 1.87 6.90
CA SER A 58 -43.81 3.25 6.41
C SER A 58 -43.85 3.36 4.88
N SER A 59 -43.48 2.29 4.17
CA SER A 59 -43.59 2.18 2.70
C SER A 59 -44.99 1.80 2.23
N GLY A 60 -45.83 1.28 3.12
CA GLY A 60 -47.17 0.74 2.80
C GLY A 60 -47.13 -0.68 2.23
N ALA A 61 -45.95 -1.25 2.05
CA ALA A 61 -45.77 -2.63 1.55
C ALA A 61 -45.82 -3.61 2.74
N LEU A 62 -46.88 -4.43 2.86
CA LEU A 62 -46.96 -5.48 3.86
C LEU A 62 -46.28 -6.73 3.30
N ILE A 63 -45.18 -7.12 3.94
CA ILE A 63 -44.45 -8.36 3.65
C ILE A 63 -44.73 -9.33 4.80
N CYS A 64 -45.49 -10.39 4.56
CA CYS A 64 -45.66 -11.45 5.56
C CYS A 64 -44.36 -12.28 5.64
N TYR A 65 -43.93 -12.56 6.86
CA TYR A 65 -42.78 -13.42 7.10
C TYR A 65 -43.24 -14.83 7.33
N ASP A 66 -42.56 -15.81 6.74
CA ASP A 66 -42.85 -17.25 6.99
C ASP A 66 -42.53 -17.63 8.43
N GLU A 67 -41.48 -17.03 8.98
CA GLU A 67 -41.04 -17.16 10.37
C GLU A 67 -40.78 -15.80 11.00
N ALA A 68 -40.87 -15.73 12.33
CA ALA A 68 -40.56 -14.48 13.05
C ALA A 68 -39.10 -14.05 12.77
N PRO A 69 -38.89 -12.78 12.48
CA PRO A 69 -37.53 -12.26 12.19
C PRO A 69 -36.55 -12.54 13.34
N ALA A 70 -35.31 -12.89 13.02
CA ALA A 70 -34.33 -13.27 14.03
C ALA A 70 -33.95 -12.11 14.97
N ASP A 71 -34.00 -10.84 14.49
CA ASP A 71 -33.84 -9.64 15.31
C ASP A 71 -35.02 -9.45 16.29
N PHE A 72 -36.24 -9.89 15.94
CA PHE A 72 -37.38 -9.89 16.83
C PHE A 72 -37.25 -10.99 17.92
N THR A 73 -36.84 -12.20 17.55
CA THR A 73 -36.60 -13.29 18.53
C THR A 73 -35.44 -12.94 19.47
N GLN A 74 -34.42 -12.28 18.98
CA GLN A 74 -33.32 -11.75 19.80
C GLN A 74 -33.82 -10.67 20.78
N ALA A 75 -34.69 -9.75 20.33
CA ALA A 75 -35.25 -8.71 21.18
C ALA A 75 -36.08 -9.33 22.32
N LEU A 76 -36.85 -10.40 22.05
CA LEU A 76 -37.64 -11.13 23.08
C LEU A 76 -36.76 -11.77 24.16
N SER A 77 -35.55 -12.26 23.79
CA SER A 77 -34.61 -12.90 24.70
C SER A 77 -33.65 -11.91 25.39
N SER A 78 -33.57 -10.69 24.89
CA SER A 78 -32.64 -9.68 25.39
C SER A 78 -33.20 -8.96 26.63
N ALA A 79 -32.36 -8.76 27.65
CA ALA A 79 -32.70 -7.95 28.82
C ALA A 79 -32.99 -6.48 28.51
N SER A 80 -32.47 -5.95 27.40
CA SER A 80 -32.74 -4.60 26.92
C SER A 80 -34.01 -4.49 26.08
N GLY A 81 -34.66 -5.60 25.69
CA GLY A 81 -35.75 -5.60 24.75
C GLY A 81 -35.36 -5.17 23.34
N GLN A 82 -34.09 -5.29 22.98
CA GLN A 82 -33.56 -4.90 21.69
C GLN A 82 -32.88 -6.07 21.00
N GLY A 83 -33.10 -6.21 19.69
CA GLY A 83 -32.40 -7.14 18.82
C GLY A 83 -31.90 -6.43 17.55
N GLU A 84 -30.75 -6.86 17.09
CA GLU A 84 -30.15 -6.34 15.86
C GLU A 84 -29.64 -7.49 14.99
N MET A 85 -29.83 -7.37 13.68
CA MET A 85 -29.35 -8.34 12.73
C MET A 85 -28.99 -7.69 11.41
N ILE A 86 -27.92 -8.20 10.77
CA ILE A 86 -27.58 -7.86 9.39
C ILE A 86 -27.85 -9.12 8.55
N TYR A 87 -28.66 -8.97 7.52
CA TYR A 87 -28.93 -10.03 6.56
C TYR A 87 -28.85 -9.52 5.13
N THR A 88 -28.82 -10.43 4.18
CA THR A 88 -28.84 -10.10 2.76
C THR A 88 -30.28 -10.31 2.25
N ASP A 89 -30.83 -9.29 1.61
CA ASP A 89 -32.16 -9.35 1.02
C ASP A 89 -32.17 -10.22 -0.26
N SER A 90 -33.35 -10.42 -0.83
CA SER A 90 -33.51 -11.15 -2.10
C SER A 90 -32.83 -10.48 -3.30
N GLY A 91 -32.49 -9.19 -3.20
CA GLY A 91 -31.76 -8.42 -4.18
C GLY A 91 -30.23 -8.49 -4.03
N GLY A 92 -29.72 -9.21 -3.01
CA GLY A 92 -28.28 -9.30 -2.71
C GLY A 92 -27.74 -8.10 -1.93
N HIS A 93 -28.59 -7.19 -1.45
CA HIS A 93 -28.16 -6.03 -0.68
C HIS A 93 -28.13 -6.37 0.81
N ARG A 94 -27.11 -5.88 1.49
CA ARG A 94 -27.01 -6.01 2.94
C ARG A 94 -27.96 -5.03 3.60
N VAL A 95 -28.83 -5.55 4.45
CA VAL A 95 -29.84 -4.78 5.22
C VAL A 95 -29.57 -4.98 6.70
N MET A 96 -29.56 -3.90 7.44
CA MET A 96 -29.50 -3.93 8.90
C MET A 96 -30.92 -3.75 9.43
N ALA A 97 -31.35 -4.71 10.25
CA ALA A 97 -32.62 -4.68 10.97
C ALA A 97 -32.36 -4.43 12.46
N ILE A 98 -33.14 -3.57 13.06
CA ILE A 98 -33.14 -3.31 14.50
C ILE A 98 -34.58 -3.38 14.97
N THR A 99 -34.82 -4.26 15.93
CA THR A 99 -36.13 -4.44 16.59
C THR A 99 -36.06 -4.01 18.04
N VAL A 100 -37.04 -3.24 18.49
CA VAL A 100 -37.18 -2.78 19.87
C VAL A 100 -38.59 -3.14 20.35
N LEU A 101 -38.68 -3.86 21.46
CA LEU A 101 -39.96 -4.20 22.06
C LEU A 101 -40.67 -2.93 22.58
N VAL A 102 -41.97 -2.86 22.38
CA VAL A 102 -42.80 -1.78 22.95
C VAL A 102 -43.00 -2.09 24.44
N PRO A 103 -42.49 -1.23 25.36
CA PRO A 103 -42.50 -1.56 26.80
C PRO A 103 -43.89 -1.37 27.45
N TYR A 104 -44.88 -0.93 26.68
CA TYR A 104 -46.23 -0.67 27.19
C TYR A 104 -47.24 -1.57 26.49
N ALA A 105 -48.29 -1.96 27.23
CA ALA A 105 -49.39 -2.70 26.64
C ALA A 105 -50.09 -1.91 25.55
N CYS A 106 -49.89 -2.32 24.31
CA CYS A 106 -50.66 -1.86 23.13
C CYS A 106 -51.64 -2.94 22.75
N GLU A 107 -52.68 -2.60 21.97
CA GLU A 107 -53.74 -3.54 21.62
C GLU A 107 -53.23 -4.60 20.62
N ASP A 108 -52.40 -4.18 19.66
CA ASP A 108 -51.96 -5.00 18.53
C ASP A 108 -50.44 -4.97 18.33
N ALA A 109 -49.72 -3.91 18.71
CA ALA A 109 -48.30 -3.76 18.48
C ALA A 109 -47.44 -4.30 19.64
N ALA A 110 -46.52 -5.19 19.36
CA ALA A 110 -45.56 -5.75 20.31
C ALA A 110 -44.13 -5.21 20.15
N ALA A 111 -43.74 -4.83 18.93
CA ALA A 111 -42.41 -4.33 18.66
C ALA A 111 -42.40 -3.27 17.52
N MET A 112 -41.38 -2.45 17.55
CA MET A 112 -40.99 -1.55 16.45
C MET A 112 -39.76 -2.08 15.77
N ARG A 113 -39.78 -2.19 14.45
CA ARG A 113 -38.66 -2.64 13.62
C ARG A 113 -38.28 -1.58 12.63
N MET A 114 -36.98 -1.38 12.47
CA MET A 114 -36.42 -0.45 11.49
C MET A 114 -35.41 -1.17 10.62
N LEU A 115 -35.54 -1.05 9.32
CA LEU A 115 -34.63 -1.59 8.32
C LEU A 115 -33.89 -0.45 7.63
N THR A 116 -32.60 -0.66 7.36
CA THR A 116 -31.79 0.25 6.55
C THR A 116 -30.86 -0.53 5.64
N SER A 117 -30.77 -0.07 4.38
CA SER A 117 -29.82 -0.64 3.43
C SER A 117 -28.39 -0.17 3.75
N LEU A 118 -27.45 -1.09 3.72
CA LEU A 118 -26.02 -0.81 3.85
C LEU A 118 -25.32 -0.61 2.50
N SER A 119 -26.05 -0.63 1.38
CA SER A 119 -25.48 -0.52 0.02
C SER A 119 -24.61 0.71 -0.19
N LEU A 120 -25.03 1.88 0.29
CA LEU A 120 -24.24 3.11 0.20
C LEU A 120 -22.95 3.06 1.00
N VAL A 121 -22.96 2.36 2.14
CA VAL A 121 -21.77 2.15 2.98
C VAL A 121 -20.81 1.18 2.29
N ASP A 122 -21.34 0.06 1.77
CA ASP A 122 -20.56 -0.94 1.07
C ASP A 122 -19.92 -0.37 -0.22
N GLU A 123 -20.65 0.45 -0.98
CA GLU A 123 -20.11 1.15 -2.15
C GLU A 123 -19.01 2.14 -1.79
N ALA A 124 -19.22 2.94 -0.73
CA ALA A 124 -18.21 3.87 -0.25
C ALA A 124 -16.94 3.16 0.24
N LEU A 125 -17.11 2.06 0.98
CA LEU A 125 -16.00 1.23 1.45
C LEU A 125 -15.24 0.60 0.28
N THR A 126 -15.93 0.02 -0.69
CA THR A 126 -15.33 -0.59 -1.87
C THR A 126 -14.51 0.43 -2.65
N ARG A 127 -15.04 1.63 -2.87
CA ARG A 127 -14.31 2.71 -3.53
C ARG A 127 -13.07 3.14 -2.75
N GLN A 128 -13.16 3.26 -1.42
CA GLN A 128 -12.00 3.60 -0.58
C GLN A 128 -10.91 2.51 -0.63
N VAL A 129 -11.31 1.23 -0.58
CA VAL A 129 -10.38 0.10 -0.68
C VAL A 129 -9.69 0.07 -2.04
N LEU A 130 -10.43 0.27 -3.13
CA LEU A 130 -9.86 0.33 -4.49
C LEU A 130 -8.88 1.49 -4.64
N LEU A 131 -9.20 2.66 -4.11
CA LEU A 131 -8.28 3.81 -4.11
C LEU A 131 -7.01 3.52 -3.31
N ALA A 132 -7.15 2.93 -2.11
CA ALA A 132 -6.01 2.56 -1.27
C ALA A 132 -5.11 1.52 -1.97
N LEU A 133 -5.69 0.50 -2.60
CA LEU A 133 -4.96 -0.49 -3.39
C LEU A 133 -4.25 0.14 -4.59
N GLY A 134 -4.93 1.06 -5.30
CA GLY A 134 -4.34 1.79 -6.43
C GLY A 134 -3.13 2.62 -6.02
N VAL A 135 -3.25 3.39 -4.94
CA VAL A 135 -2.12 4.17 -4.39
C VAL A 135 -0.99 3.26 -3.91
N GLY A 136 -1.31 2.16 -3.21
CA GLY A 136 -0.33 1.18 -2.77
C GLY A 136 0.44 0.54 -3.94
N ALA A 137 -0.26 0.15 -5.00
CA ALA A 137 0.35 -0.40 -6.21
C ALA A 137 1.27 0.61 -6.90
N LEU A 138 0.86 1.88 -6.98
CA LEU A 138 1.66 2.95 -7.56
C LEU A 138 2.95 3.19 -6.78
N ILE A 139 2.88 3.21 -5.45
CA ILE A 139 4.06 3.33 -4.58
C ILE A 139 5.01 2.15 -4.79
N LEU A 140 4.50 0.92 -4.86
CA LEU A 140 5.30 -0.27 -5.12
C LEU A 140 6.04 -0.19 -6.46
N VAL A 141 5.32 0.14 -7.54
CA VAL A 141 5.91 0.31 -8.87
C VAL A 141 6.99 1.38 -8.86
N PHE A 142 6.71 2.53 -8.24
CA PHE A 142 7.69 3.61 -8.12
C PHE A 142 8.93 3.20 -7.33
N THR A 143 8.76 2.47 -6.22
CA THR A 143 9.87 2.00 -5.38
C THR A 143 10.76 1.01 -6.14
N ILE A 144 10.15 0.05 -6.84
CA ILE A 144 10.89 -0.93 -7.65
C ILE A 144 11.65 -0.21 -8.78
N TRP A 145 10.97 0.67 -9.50
CA TRP A 145 11.57 1.42 -10.60
C TRP A 145 12.74 2.30 -10.12
N SER A 146 12.55 3.03 -9.02
CA SER A 146 13.59 3.86 -8.40
C SER A 146 14.78 3.02 -7.92
N GLY A 147 14.53 1.84 -7.33
CA GLY A 147 15.58 0.90 -6.92
C GLY A 147 16.39 0.38 -8.09
N LEU A 148 15.76 -0.03 -9.19
CA LEU A 148 16.44 -0.48 -10.40
C LEU A 148 17.26 0.64 -11.04
N PHE A 149 16.71 1.85 -11.07
CA PHE A 149 17.42 3.03 -11.55
C PHE A 149 18.65 3.32 -10.70
N PHE A 150 18.53 3.28 -9.37
CA PHE A 150 19.64 3.50 -8.44
C PHE A 150 20.77 2.49 -8.62
N VAL A 151 20.42 1.20 -8.75
CA VAL A 151 21.41 0.15 -9.01
C VAL A 151 22.13 0.37 -10.34
N GLY A 152 21.40 0.75 -11.39
CA GLY A 152 21.97 0.98 -12.72
C GLY A 152 22.85 2.23 -12.81
N SER A 153 22.45 3.32 -12.17
CA SER A 153 23.12 4.62 -12.30
C SER A 153 24.20 4.90 -11.26
N ILE A 154 24.17 4.19 -10.12
CA ILE A 154 25.16 4.44 -9.05
C ILE A 154 25.94 3.19 -8.70
N VAL A 155 25.26 2.10 -8.31
CA VAL A 155 25.95 0.92 -7.77
C VAL A 155 26.87 0.25 -8.78
N LYS A 156 26.38 0.02 -10.00
CA LYS A 156 27.19 -0.61 -11.07
C LYS A 156 28.40 0.21 -11.47
N PRO A 157 28.27 1.53 -11.76
CA PRO A 157 29.46 2.34 -12.08
C PRO A 157 30.48 2.41 -10.95
N VAL A 158 30.05 2.53 -9.70
CA VAL A 158 30.97 2.53 -8.54
C VAL A 158 31.75 1.24 -8.45
N HIS A 159 31.09 0.08 -8.66
CA HIS A 159 31.78 -1.21 -8.68
C HIS A 159 32.78 -1.33 -9.85
N GLN A 160 32.43 -0.82 -11.03
CA GLN A 160 33.36 -0.79 -12.18
C GLN A 160 34.56 0.10 -11.90
N ILE A 161 34.39 1.21 -11.20
CA ILE A 161 35.50 2.10 -10.78
C ILE A 161 36.42 1.36 -9.82
N GLU A 162 35.88 0.62 -8.84
CA GLU A 162 36.67 -0.18 -7.90
C GLU A 162 37.51 -1.25 -8.63
N GLU A 163 36.89 -1.99 -9.57
CA GLU A 163 37.58 -3.00 -10.38
C GLU A 163 38.70 -2.38 -11.22
N ALA A 164 38.40 -1.26 -11.91
CA ALA A 164 39.40 -0.55 -12.72
C ALA A 164 40.56 -0.01 -11.87
N ALA A 165 40.27 0.60 -10.73
CA ALA A 165 41.31 1.09 -9.83
C ALA A 165 42.20 -0.05 -9.32
N THR A 166 41.61 -1.22 -9.02
CA THR A 166 42.36 -2.40 -8.60
C THR A 166 43.23 -2.92 -9.74
N ALA A 167 42.76 -2.98 -10.97
CA ALA A 167 43.54 -3.40 -12.14
C ALA A 167 44.72 -2.44 -12.41
N ILE A 168 44.46 -1.13 -12.37
CA ILE A 168 45.50 -0.08 -12.52
C ILE A 168 46.57 -0.24 -11.44
N ALA A 169 46.19 -0.48 -10.18
CA ALA A 169 47.13 -0.69 -9.09
C ALA A 169 48.00 -1.94 -9.25
N ARG A 170 47.51 -2.95 -9.99
CA ARG A 170 48.27 -4.17 -10.37
C ARG A 170 49.12 -4.01 -11.61
N GLY A 171 49.13 -2.82 -12.23
CA GLY A 171 49.91 -2.52 -13.43
C GLY A 171 49.19 -2.70 -14.75
N ASP A 172 47.90 -3.05 -14.74
CA ASP A 172 47.13 -3.09 -15.97
C ASP A 172 46.60 -1.68 -16.30
N LEU A 173 47.42 -0.93 -17.01
CA LEU A 173 47.12 0.43 -17.43
C LEU A 173 46.29 0.49 -18.72
N SER A 174 45.87 -0.65 -19.27
CA SER A 174 45.05 -0.72 -20.49
C SER A 174 43.55 -0.61 -20.19
N VAL A 175 43.13 -0.83 -18.95
CA VAL A 175 41.74 -0.79 -18.51
C VAL A 175 41.18 0.62 -18.72
N ARG A 176 39.96 0.69 -19.27
CA ARG A 176 39.20 1.93 -19.43
C ARG A 176 37.77 1.72 -18.96
N LEU A 177 37.28 2.67 -18.20
CA LEU A 177 35.88 2.76 -17.80
C LEU A 177 35.07 3.26 -18.99
N PRO A 178 33.83 2.72 -19.18
CA PRO A 178 32.95 3.17 -20.25
C PRO A 178 32.53 4.64 -20.03
N ASP A 179 32.28 5.33 -21.13
CA ASP A 179 31.67 6.65 -21.05
C ASP A 179 30.26 6.51 -20.50
N THR A 180 29.98 7.20 -19.41
CA THR A 180 28.64 7.25 -18.84
C THR A 180 27.79 8.23 -19.63
N PRO A 181 26.51 7.89 -19.93
CA PRO A 181 25.63 8.79 -20.67
C PRO A 181 25.20 10.02 -19.87
N TYR A 182 25.57 10.09 -18.59
CA TYR A 182 25.20 11.15 -17.67
C TYR A 182 26.42 12.04 -17.35
N ASP A 183 26.23 13.35 -17.46
CA ASP A 183 27.21 14.34 -17.02
C ASP A 183 27.03 14.64 -15.53
N ASP A 184 27.15 13.59 -14.72
CA ASP A 184 27.05 13.64 -13.26
C ASP A 184 28.43 13.44 -12.59
N GLU A 185 28.44 13.38 -11.26
CA GLU A 185 29.66 13.18 -10.47
C GLU A 185 30.34 11.84 -10.78
N ILE A 186 29.55 10.81 -11.07
CA ILE A 186 30.05 9.47 -11.39
C ILE A 186 30.71 9.48 -12.79
N GLY A 187 30.09 10.11 -13.77
CA GLY A 187 30.64 10.28 -15.11
C GLY A 187 31.98 11.02 -15.08
N ARG A 188 32.04 12.14 -14.36
CA ARG A 188 33.29 12.89 -14.17
C ARG A 188 34.37 12.07 -13.47
N LEU A 189 33.99 11.23 -12.47
CA LEU A 189 34.93 10.35 -11.80
C LEU A 189 35.50 9.30 -12.76
N CYS A 190 34.66 8.65 -13.58
CA CYS A 190 35.12 7.70 -14.60
C CYS A 190 36.11 8.33 -15.55
N GLN A 191 35.84 9.56 -16.03
CA GLN A 191 36.73 10.29 -16.91
C GLN A 191 38.08 10.57 -16.24
N ARG A 192 38.11 11.05 -15.00
CA ARG A 192 39.34 11.30 -14.25
C ARG A 192 40.19 10.07 -14.04
N ILE A 193 39.57 8.90 -13.77
CA ILE A 193 40.27 7.61 -13.67
C ILE A 193 40.89 7.23 -15.03
N ASN A 194 40.15 7.40 -16.13
CA ASN A 194 40.67 7.15 -17.48
C ASN A 194 41.85 8.08 -17.84
N GLU A 195 41.77 9.36 -17.49
CA GLU A 195 42.87 10.33 -17.67
C GLU A 195 44.10 9.89 -16.86
N MET A 196 43.91 9.52 -15.58
CA MET A 196 45.01 9.06 -14.73
C MET A 196 45.67 7.80 -15.29
N ALA A 197 44.89 6.79 -15.72
CA ALA A 197 45.41 5.58 -16.33
C ALA A 197 46.23 5.89 -17.61
N GLY A 198 45.74 6.86 -18.40
CA GLY A 198 46.45 7.35 -19.60
C GLY A 198 47.82 7.97 -19.28
N GLU A 199 47.88 8.84 -18.28
CA GLU A 199 49.15 9.47 -17.88
C GLU A 199 50.15 8.49 -17.26
N LEU A 200 49.65 7.51 -16.45
CA LEU A 200 50.50 6.44 -15.93
C LEU A 200 51.07 5.57 -17.06
N SER A 201 50.28 5.17 -18.05
CA SER A 201 50.71 4.39 -19.20
C SER A 201 51.76 5.13 -20.03
N LYS A 202 51.60 6.43 -20.21
CA LYS A 202 52.56 7.28 -20.90
C LYS A 202 53.89 7.38 -20.14
N THR A 203 53.84 7.50 -18.82
CA THR A 203 55.01 7.53 -17.94
C THR A 203 55.75 6.22 -18.00
N GLU A 204 55.04 5.07 -17.93
CA GLU A 204 55.66 3.73 -18.05
C GLU A 204 56.36 3.56 -19.41
N ARG A 205 55.74 3.96 -20.51
CA ARG A 205 56.36 3.92 -21.83
C ARG A 205 57.65 4.73 -21.89
N MET A 206 57.62 5.97 -21.40
CA MET A 206 58.82 6.82 -21.37
C MET A 206 59.93 6.21 -20.51
N GLN A 207 59.59 5.59 -19.37
CA GLN A 207 60.55 4.92 -18.52
C GLN A 207 61.17 3.68 -19.23
N ASN A 208 60.38 2.88 -19.94
CA ASN A 208 60.83 1.73 -20.67
C ASN A 208 61.73 2.16 -21.88
N GLU A 209 61.36 3.21 -22.60
CA GLU A 209 62.18 3.79 -23.66
C GLU A 209 63.51 4.31 -23.13
N PHE A 210 63.49 5.02 -21.99
CA PHE A 210 64.69 5.51 -21.33
C PHE A 210 65.64 4.37 -20.94
N ILE A 211 65.09 3.31 -20.27
CA ILE A 211 65.91 2.13 -19.89
C ILE A 211 66.50 1.44 -21.13
N SER A 212 65.71 1.29 -22.19
CA SER A 212 66.17 0.70 -23.45
C SER A 212 67.31 1.51 -24.11
N SER A 213 67.14 2.85 -24.19
CA SER A 213 68.12 3.77 -24.74
C SER A 213 69.44 3.75 -23.96
N VAL A 214 69.35 3.89 -22.62
CA VAL A 214 70.51 3.82 -21.74
C VAL A 214 71.23 2.49 -21.85
N SER A 215 70.47 1.37 -21.90
CA SER A 215 71.06 0.02 -22.07
C SER A 215 71.82 -0.11 -23.40
N HIS A 216 71.27 0.50 -24.47
CA HIS A 216 71.93 0.49 -25.77
C HIS A 216 73.20 1.32 -25.81
N GLU A 217 73.13 2.54 -25.25
CA GLU A 217 74.27 3.47 -25.17
C GLU A 217 75.38 2.93 -24.26
N LEU A 218 75.08 2.20 -23.21
CA LEU A 218 76.07 1.55 -22.33
C LEU A 218 76.69 0.30 -22.95
N ARG A 219 75.94 -0.44 -23.77
CA ARG A 219 76.45 -1.67 -24.40
C ARG A 219 77.62 -1.39 -25.35
N THR A 220 77.57 -0.28 -26.09
CA THR A 220 78.63 0.11 -27.07
C THR A 220 79.98 0.34 -26.40
N PRO A 221 80.13 1.21 -25.36
CA PRO A 221 81.44 1.39 -24.71
C PRO A 221 81.90 0.15 -23.96
N LEU A 222 80.96 -0.62 -23.32
CA LEU A 222 81.30 -1.85 -22.64
C LEU A 222 81.89 -2.90 -23.61
N THR A 223 81.30 -3.02 -24.82
CA THR A 223 81.84 -3.90 -25.86
C THR A 223 83.24 -3.49 -26.31
N SER A 224 83.45 -2.19 -26.46
CA SER A 224 84.76 -1.65 -26.78
C SER A 224 85.80 -1.90 -25.67
N ILE A 225 85.44 -1.61 -24.41
CA ILE A 225 86.35 -1.91 -23.26
C ILE A 225 86.68 -3.41 -23.19
N ARG A 226 85.67 -4.30 -23.35
CA ARG A 226 85.87 -5.71 -23.38
C ARG A 226 86.84 -6.14 -24.51
N GLY A 227 86.65 -5.64 -25.72
CA GLY A 227 87.55 -5.87 -26.82
C GLY A 227 89.01 -5.47 -26.54
N TRP A 228 89.19 -4.28 -25.92
CA TRP A 228 90.50 -3.80 -25.49
C TRP A 228 91.15 -4.70 -24.42
N VAL A 229 90.37 -5.15 -23.43
CA VAL A 229 90.87 -6.10 -22.40
C VAL A 229 91.25 -7.45 -22.97
N GLU A 230 90.47 -7.99 -23.88
CA GLU A 230 90.75 -9.25 -24.58
C GLU A 230 91.98 -9.10 -25.44
N THR A 231 92.17 -7.99 -26.13
CA THR A 231 93.39 -7.73 -26.91
C THR A 231 94.66 -7.59 -26.03
N ILE A 232 94.57 -6.90 -24.91
CA ILE A 232 95.69 -6.76 -23.95
C ILE A 232 96.04 -8.13 -23.32
N ALA A 233 95.05 -8.96 -22.98
CA ALA A 233 95.23 -10.27 -22.43
C ALA A 233 96.01 -11.20 -23.44
N ALA A 234 95.60 -11.17 -24.73
CA ALA A 234 96.26 -11.92 -25.79
C ALA A 234 97.70 -11.48 -26.08
N ILE A 235 98.04 -10.21 -25.85
CA ILE A 235 99.44 -9.74 -25.99
C ILE A 235 100.32 -10.17 -24.81
N ARG A 236 99.70 -10.31 -23.63
CA ARG A 236 100.44 -10.63 -22.38
C ARG A 236 100.78 -12.15 -22.20
N ASP A 237 100.10 -13.01 -22.92
CA ASP A 237 100.29 -14.44 -22.90
C ASP A 237 100.54 -14.99 -24.33
N PRO A 238 101.72 -14.71 -24.92
CA PRO A 238 102.14 -15.39 -26.15
C PRO A 238 102.65 -16.79 -25.81
N GLU A 239 101.99 -17.86 -26.27
CA GLU A 239 102.48 -19.19 -26.23
C GLU A 239 103.93 -19.29 -26.81
#